data_b9656ab57bc0a43efb0b2dae2560c7c8
#
_entry.id   b9656ab57bc0a43efb0b2dae2560c7c8
#
_cell.length_a   1.000
_cell.length_b   1.000
_cell.length_c   1.000
_cell.angle_alpha   90.00
_cell.angle_beta   90.00
_cell.angle_gamma   90.00
#
_symmetry.space_group_name_H-M   'P 1'
#
loop_
_entity.id
_entity.type
_entity.pdbx_description
1 polymer ?
#
loop_
_entity_poly.entity_id
_entity_poly.type
_entity_poly.pdbx_seq_one_letter_code
_entity_poly.pdbx_strand_id
1 'polypeptide(L)'
;MKKIFILSSLIAVAFSAGSQQLSKTEQQVLKNIEADYAATLQLLKESVNINSGTFNTAGVKKVGELYGGELKKLGFTVEWIAVPDSLKRAGHLVAWRKGKKGKKLFLIGHLDTVFEPDMTPNPFTMLNDSTATGQGVNDMKGGDVLVIAALKALHKEGLLDDTNITVYFTGDEENAGDPREVSRGDFIERAKQHDIALAFETANSLGIVATARRGASSWKLEVEARQAHSSGVFGNAGYGAIYEAARIINEFREKLGNEQYLTFNPGLFLGGSEVSYNDAAQKGEASGKTNIISPKTVVIGDLRFLTEEQKEKARENMRQIVAKNLANAKATISFKDGIPSMPPTAGNEALVKAVNEVSMALGYGEVKAGNPGARGAGDISYVAEYLDCLDGLGASGRGAHAPGETINLNEYPKLIKRAALLIYRLTR
;
A
#
# COMPACT_ATOMS: atom_id res chain seq x y z
N MET A 1 63.53 39.03 27.46
CA MET A 1 62.19 38.74 26.85
C MET A 1 62.05 37.24 26.75
N LYS A 2 61.30 36.62 27.67
CA LYS A 2 61.02 35.18 27.66
C LYS A 2 59.68 34.96 26.92
N LYS A 3 59.66 34.21 25.79
CA LYS A 3 58.49 33.81 25.07
C LYS A 3 57.92 32.55 25.74
N ILE A 4 56.71 32.65 26.25
CA ILE A 4 55.90 31.51 26.76
C ILE A 4 55.10 30.93 25.58
N PHE A 5 55.40 29.69 25.22
CA PHE A 5 54.55 28.91 24.29
C PHE A 5 53.43 28.22 25.08
N ILE A 6 52.19 28.61 24.84
CA ILE A 6 51.01 27.91 25.36
C ILE A 6 50.66 26.83 24.36
N LEU A 7 50.81 25.58 24.76
CA LEU A 7 50.42 24.39 23.98
C LEU A 7 48.95 24.11 24.29
N SER A 8 48.05 24.48 23.38
CA SER A 8 46.62 24.16 23.48
C SER A 8 46.39 22.72 23.04
N SER A 9 46.18 21.83 24.00
CA SER A 9 45.76 20.45 23.73
C SER A 9 44.29 20.44 23.34
N LEU A 10 43.97 20.24 22.06
CA LEU A 10 42.60 19.90 21.60
C LEU A 10 42.31 18.45 22.02
N ILE A 11 41.46 18.28 23.02
CA ILE A 11 40.84 17.00 23.32
C ILE A 11 39.71 16.78 22.31
N ALA A 12 39.96 15.94 21.31
CA ALA A 12 38.91 15.44 20.42
C ALA A 12 38.06 14.41 21.19
N VAL A 13 36.90 14.83 21.66
CA VAL A 13 35.89 13.91 22.19
C VAL A 13 35.26 13.19 20.98
N ALA A 14 35.73 12.00 20.70
CA ALA A 14 35.09 11.11 19.75
C ALA A 14 33.76 10.67 20.37
N PHE A 15 32.65 11.26 19.90
CA PHE A 15 31.32 10.68 20.10
C PHE A 15 31.26 9.36 19.30
N SER A 16 31.63 8.26 19.95
CA SER A 16 31.24 6.95 19.47
C SER A 16 29.73 6.86 19.63
N ALA A 17 28.98 7.01 18.54
CA ALA A 17 27.59 6.53 18.47
C ALA A 17 27.67 5.01 18.66
N GLY A 18 27.55 4.55 19.92
CA GLY A 18 27.55 3.15 20.25
C GLY A 18 26.32 2.50 19.60
N SER A 19 26.52 1.71 18.56
CA SER A 19 25.46 0.81 18.09
C SER A 19 25.09 -0.06 19.28
N GLN A 20 23.82 -0.07 19.64
CA GLN A 20 23.33 -0.88 20.75
C GLN A 20 23.64 -2.36 20.45
N GLN A 21 24.53 -2.97 21.21
CA GLN A 21 24.89 -4.38 21.02
C GLN A 21 23.66 -5.27 21.20
N LEU A 22 23.53 -6.30 20.34
CA LEU A 22 22.48 -7.29 20.45
C LEU A 22 22.58 -8.06 21.78
N SER A 23 21.49 -8.13 22.52
CA SER A 23 21.37 -8.94 23.73
C SER A 23 21.52 -10.44 23.40
N LYS A 24 21.83 -11.25 24.41
CA LYS A 24 21.90 -12.72 24.25
C LYS A 24 20.58 -13.31 23.70
N THR A 25 19.45 -12.76 24.16
CA THR A 25 18.12 -13.15 23.67
C THR A 25 17.95 -12.83 22.19
N GLU A 26 18.30 -11.61 21.78
CA GLU A 26 18.23 -11.21 20.36
C GLU A 26 19.13 -12.09 19.49
N GLN A 27 20.34 -12.38 19.92
CA GLN A 27 21.25 -13.30 19.21
C GLN A 27 20.65 -14.71 19.07
N GLN A 28 19.93 -15.20 20.10
CA GLN A 28 19.27 -16.50 20.01
C GLN A 28 18.10 -16.50 19.02
N VAL A 29 17.31 -15.43 18.99
CA VAL A 29 16.26 -15.24 17.97
C VAL A 29 16.84 -15.29 16.55
N LEU A 30 18.00 -14.63 16.32
CA LEU A 30 18.65 -14.67 15.01
C LEU A 30 19.10 -16.07 14.62
N LYS A 31 19.64 -16.85 15.56
CA LYS A 31 20.02 -18.27 15.34
C LYS A 31 18.80 -19.13 15.00
N ASN A 32 17.66 -18.90 15.65
CA ASN A 32 16.42 -19.61 15.34
C ASN A 32 15.95 -19.34 13.92
N ILE A 33 16.05 -18.08 13.45
CA ILE A 33 15.71 -17.71 12.07
C ILE A 33 16.64 -18.44 11.07
N GLU A 34 17.93 -18.48 11.33
CA GLU A 34 18.90 -19.19 10.49
C GLU A 34 18.62 -20.69 10.43
N ALA A 35 18.34 -21.31 11.58
CA ALA A 35 18.05 -22.74 11.66
C ALA A 35 16.74 -23.11 10.92
N ASP A 36 15.73 -22.22 10.92
CA ASP A 36 14.43 -22.48 10.29
C ASP A 36 14.32 -21.95 8.86
N TYR A 37 15.38 -21.36 8.30
CA TYR A 37 15.29 -20.66 7.00
C TYR A 37 14.85 -21.59 5.85
N ALA A 38 15.33 -22.83 5.83
CA ALA A 38 14.90 -23.81 4.83
C ALA A 38 13.40 -24.12 4.92
N ALA A 39 12.86 -24.25 6.13
CA ALA A 39 11.41 -24.45 6.35
C ALA A 39 10.62 -23.19 5.96
N THR A 40 11.17 -22.00 6.19
CA THR A 40 10.59 -20.73 5.76
C THR A 40 10.48 -20.64 4.24
N LEU A 41 11.52 -21.00 3.50
CA LEU A 41 11.49 -21.05 2.03
C LEU A 41 10.52 -22.11 1.51
N GLN A 42 10.39 -23.25 2.20
CA GLN A 42 9.42 -24.27 1.84
C GLN A 42 7.98 -23.75 2.00
N LEU A 43 7.66 -23.06 3.09
CA LEU A 43 6.35 -22.43 3.30
C LEU A 43 6.06 -21.39 2.20
N LEU A 44 7.05 -20.56 1.85
CA LEU A 44 6.92 -19.59 0.75
C LEU A 44 6.62 -20.30 -0.57
N LYS A 45 7.37 -21.35 -0.90
CA LYS A 45 7.16 -22.16 -2.11
C LYS A 45 5.75 -22.77 -2.14
N GLU A 46 5.30 -23.32 -1.04
CA GLU A 46 3.94 -23.91 -0.93
C GLU A 46 2.86 -22.85 -1.18
N SER A 47 2.95 -21.70 -0.53
CA SER A 47 1.98 -20.62 -0.71
C SER A 47 1.98 -20.03 -2.12
N VAL A 48 3.15 -19.81 -2.72
CA VAL A 48 3.30 -19.30 -4.08
C VAL A 48 2.71 -20.26 -5.11
N ASN A 49 2.80 -21.57 -4.88
CA ASN A 49 2.23 -22.58 -5.77
C ASN A 49 0.69 -22.73 -5.65
N ILE A 50 0.08 -22.09 -4.67
CA ILE A 50 -1.38 -21.94 -4.61
C ILE A 50 -1.74 -20.65 -5.38
N ASN A 51 -2.46 -20.79 -6.51
CA ASN A 51 -3.00 -19.59 -7.16
C ASN A 51 -4.05 -18.94 -6.25
N SER A 52 -3.84 -17.67 -5.94
CA SER A 52 -4.71 -16.86 -5.08
C SER A 52 -5.05 -15.51 -5.73
N GLY A 53 -5.31 -15.47 -7.03
CA GLY A 53 -5.92 -14.30 -7.65
C GLY A 53 -7.13 -13.84 -6.86
N THR A 54 -7.39 -12.53 -6.74
CA THR A 54 -8.44 -12.00 -5.86
C THR A 54 -9.80 -12.65 -6.09
N PHE A 55 -10.13 -13.00 -7.34
CA PHE A 55 -11.40 -13.65 -7.69
C PHE A 55 -11.36 -15.17 -7.55
N ASN A 56 -10.18 -15.77 -7.35
CA ASN A 56 -10.04 -17.18 -6.97
C ASN A 56 -10.22 -17.36 -5.46
N THR A 57 -11.46 -17.16 -5.00
CA THR A 57 -11.79 -17.18 -3.56
C THR A 57 -11.39 -18.48 -2.86
N ALA A 58 -11.44 -19.61 -3.57
CA ALA A 58 -10.98 -20.90 -3.05
C ALA A 58 -9.46 -20.95 -2.84
N GLY A 59 -8.69 -20.36 -3.76
CA GLY A 59 -7.23 -20.26 -3.65
C GLY A 59 -6.80 -19.32 -2.53
N VAL A 60 -7.41 -18.15 -2.43
CA VAL A 60 -7.17 -17.20 -1.33
C VAL A 60 -7.43 -17.87 0.02
N LYS A 61 -8.56 -18.58 0.14
CA LYS A 61 -8.88 -19.33 1.37
C LYS A 61 -7.85 -20.40 1.70
N LYS A 62 -7.35 -21.15 0.71
CA LYS A 62 -6.30 -22.17 0.91
C LYS A 62 -5.00 -21.56 1.42
N VAL A 63 -4.58 -20.39 0.91
CA VAL A 63 -3.41 -19.66 1.44
C VAL A 63 -3.68 -19.24 2.88
N GLY A 64 -4.87 -18.72 3.17
CA GLY A 64 -5.28 -18.37 4.54
C GLY A 64 -5.28 -19.57 5.50
N GLU A 65 -5.77 -20.73 5.05
CA GLU A 65 -5.74 -21.99 5.86
C GLU A 65 -4.30 -22.44 6.14
N LEU A 66 -3.39 -22.35 5.15
CA LEU A 66 -1.98 -22.66 5.30
C LEU A 66 -1.32 -21.75 6.37
N TYR A 67 -1.48 -20.44 6.24
CA TYR A 67 -0.89 -19.48 7.17
C TYR A 67 -1.56 -19.51 8.55
N GLY A 68 -2.87 -19.66 8.61
CA GLY A 68 -3.62 -19.84 9.85
C GLY A 68 -3.18 -21.07 10.62
N GLY A 69 -2.86 -22.17 9.93
CA GLY A 69 -2.29 -23.38 10.51
C GLY A 69 -0.93 -23.12 11.17
N GLU A 70 -0.04 -22.36 10.54
CA GLU A 70 1.25 -21.96 11.11
C GLU A 70 1.07 -21.05 12.34
N LEU A 71 0.22 -20.02 12.25
CA LEU A 71 -0.04 -19.10 13.36
C LEU A 71 -0.69 -19.81 14.56
N LYS A 72 -1.55 -20.79 14.32
CA LYS A 72 -2.16 -21.61 15.38
C LYS A 72 -1.11 -22.41 16.17
N LYS A 73 -0.09 -22.95 15.51
CA LYS A 73 1.06 -23.64 16.14
C LYS A 73 1.85 -22.73 17.09
N LEU A 74 1.81 -21.41 16.84
CA LEU A 74 2.46 -20.39 17.69
C LEU A 74 1.56 -19.90 18.84
N GLY A 75 0.41 -20.53 19.06
CA GLY A 75 -0.52 -20.20 20.13
C GLY A 75 -1.40 -18.97 19.84
N PHE A 76 -1.55 -18.57 18.61
CA PHE A 76 -2.54 -17.57 18.22
C PHE A 76 -3.95 -18.19 18.15
N THR A 77 -4.96 -17.43 18.56
CA THR A 77 -6.36 -17.73 18.20
C THR A 77 -6.54 -17.30 16.74
N VAL A 78 -7.07 -18.19 15.92
CA VAL A 78 -7.21 -17.98 14.46
C VAL A 78 -8.68 -17.99 14.08
N GLU A 79 -9.09 -17.02 13.27
CA GLU A 79 -10.45 -16.84 12.77
C GLU A 79 -10.42 -16.50 11.28
N TRP A 80 -11.42 -16.98 10.54
CA TRP A 80 -11.69 -16.54 9.18
C TRP A 80 -12.86 -15.55 9.18
N ILE A 81 -12.61 -14.33 8.74
CA ILE A 81 -13.65 -13.29 8.63
C ILE A 81 -14.31 -13.43 7.27
N ALA A 82 -15.54 -13.93 7.28
CA ALA A 82 -16.33 -14.02 6.07
C ALA A 82 -16.84 -12.62 5.66
N VAL A 83 -16.86 -12.38 4.37
CA VAL A 83 -17.50 -11.20 3.79
C VAL A 83 -18.79 -11.65 3.05
N PRO A 84 -19.78 -10.75 2.87
CA PRO A 84 -21.01 -11.10 2.13
C PRO A 84 -20.72 -11.61 0.72
N ASP A 85 -21.47 -12.62 0.26
CA ASP A 85 -21.34 -13.21 -1.07
C ASP A 85 -21.48 -12.18 -2.20
N SER A 86 -22.22 -11.10 -1.95
CA SER A 86 -22.39 -9.99 -2.90
C SER A 86 -21.07 -9.30 -3.26
N LEU A 87 -20.07 -9.35 -2.38
CA LEU A 87 -18.72 -8.81 -2.66
C LEU A 87 -17.91 -9.72 -3.59
N LYS A 88 -18.26 -11.00 -3.71
CA LYS A 88 -17.52 -12.00 -4.49
C LYS A 88 -16.03 -12.05 -4.10
N ARG A 89 -15.75 -12.03 -2.80
CA ARG A 89 -14.40 -12.10 -2.20
C ARG A 89 -14.33 -13.24 -1.20
N ALA A 90 -13.11 -13.71 -0.94
CA ALA A 90 -12.90 -14.86 -0.06
C ALA A 90 -13.14 -14.55 1.43
N GLY A 91 -12.91 -13.32 1.83
CA GLY A 91 -12.81 -12.93 3.24
C GLY A 91 -11.35 -12.82 3.70
N HIS A 92 -11.10 -12.79 5.01
CA HIS A 92 -9.81 -12.44 5.58
C HIS A 92 -9.36 -13.43 6.66
N LEU A 93 -8.05 -13.59 6.81
CA LEU A 93 -7.45 -14.33 7.91
C LEU A 93 -7.10 -13.38 9.05
N VAL A 94 -7.54 -13.70 10.25
CA VAL A 94 -7.15 -12.99 11.47
C VAL A 94 -6.58 -13.98 12.47
N ALA A 95 -5.44 -13.62 13.09
CA ALA A 95 -4.85 -14.37 14.17
C ALA A 95 -4.39 -13.43 15.27
N TRP A 96 -4.75 -13.70 16.53
CA TRP A 96 -4.42 -12.78 17.63
C TRP A 96 -3.98 -13.49 18.90
N ARG A 97 -3.20 -12.76 19.68
CA ARG A 97 -2.85 -13.03 21.07
C ARG A 97 -3.21 -11.81 21.91
N LYS A 98 -3.75 -12.02 23.09
CA LYS A 98 -4.07 -10.94 24.04
C LYS A 98 -3.09 -10.97 25.20
N GLY A 99 -2.45 -9.84 25.45
CA GLY A 99 -1.52 -9.64 26.55
C GLY A 99 -1.45 -8.17 26.96
N LYS A 100 -0.56 -7.87 27.91
CA LYS A 100 -0.44 -6.53 28.50
C LYS A 100 0.94 -5.92 28.32
N LYS A 101 1.88 -6.68 27.76
CA LYS A 101 3.30 -6.32 27.67
C LYS A 101 3.58 -5.49 26.41
N GLY A 102 4.23 -4.36 26.57
CA GLY A 102 4.68 -3.49 25.51
C GLY A 102 3.56 -2.85 24.68
N LYS A 103 3.87 -2.51 23.44
CA LYS A 103 2.90 -1.96 22.50
C LYS A 103 2.01 -3.04 21.91
N LYS A 104 0.77 -2.68 21.62
CA LYS A 104 -0.19 -3.54 20.93
C LYS A 104 0.05 -3.40 19.43
N LEU A 105 0.41 -4.49 18.76
CA LEU A 105 0.81 -4.49 17.35
C LEU A 105 -0.27 -5.08 16.47
N PHE A 106 -0.54 -4.39 15.35
CA PHE A 106 -1.39 -4.84 14.26
C PHE A 106 -0.51 -5.08 13.03
N LEU A 107 -0.27 -6.36 12.69
CA LEU A 107 0.61 -6.80 11.61
C LEU A 107 -0.24 -7.06 10.36
N ILE A 108 0.04 -6.37 9.28
CA ILE A 108 -0.79 -6.33 8.08
C ILE A 108 -0.09 -7.03 6.91
N GLY A 109 -0.86 -7.84 6.18
CA GLY A 109 -0.53 -8.43 4.90
C GLY A 109 -1.76 -8.77 4.09
N HIS A 110 -1.59 -9.40 2.92
CA HIS A 110 -2.69 -9.88 2.10
C HIS A 110 -2.42 -11.23 1.45
N LEU A 111 -3.48 -12.02 1.30
CA LEU A 111 -3.46 -13.41 0.81
C LEU A 111 -3.61 -13.50 -0.70
N ASP A 112 -4.28 -12.51 -1.29
CA ASP A 112 -4.58 -12.47 -2.71
C ASP A 112 -3.39 -11.97 -3.53
N THR A 113 -3.51 -12.06 -4.83
CA THR A 113 -2.55 -11.56 -5.81
C THR A 113 -3.29 -11.09 -7.06
N VAL A 114 -2.63 -10.32 -7.92
CA VAL A 114 -3.18 -9.93 -9.24
C VAL A 114 -3.25 -11.10 -10.23
N PHE A 115 -2.69 -12.27 -9.92
CA PHE A 115 -2.56 -13.39 -10.85
C PHE A 115 -3.81 -14.28 -10.80
N GLU A 116 -4.79 -14.01 -11.68
CA GLU A 116 -6.00 -14.80 -11.80
C GLU A 116 -5.75 -16.18 -12.47
N PRO A 117 -6.63 -17.20 -12.27
CA PRO A 117 -6.40 -18.56 -12.77
C PRO A 117 -6.32 -18.70 -14.29
N ASP A 118 -6.87 -17.76 -15.04
CA ASP A 118 -6.83 -17.72 -16.51
C ASP A 118 -5.56 -17.09 -17.07
N MET A 119 -4.71 -16.54 -16.21
CA MET A 119 -3.40 -16.03 -16.60
C MET A 119 -2.37 -17.16 -16.75
N THR A 120 -1.26 -16.87 -17.43
CA THR A 120 -0.15 -17.82 -17.56
C THR A 120 0.33 -18.25 -16.16
N PRO A 121 0.42 -19.56 -15.88
CA PRO A 121 0.91 -20.06 -14.59
C PRO A 121 2.31 -19.53 -14.26
N ASN A 122 2.48 -19.03 -13.05
CA ASN A 122 3.77 -18.53 -12.55
C ASN A 122 4.11 -19.21 -11.21
N PRO A 123 4.49 -20.50 -11.21
CA PRO A 123 4.84 -21.24 -10.00
C PRO A 123 6.19 -20.77 -9.44
N PHE A 124 6.42 -21.09 -8.17
CA PHE A 124 7.71 -20.82 -7.53
C PHE A 124 8.85 -21.52 -8.27
N THR A 125 9.79 -20.76 -8.80
CA THR A 125 10.94 -21.26 -9.53
C THR A 125 12.21 -20.52 -9.11
N MET A 126 13.25 -21.26 -8.75
CA MET A 126 14.59 -20.68 -8.53
C MET A 126 15.18 -20.26 -9.86
N LEU A 127 15.52 -18.99 -10.02
CA LEU A 127 16.23 -18.47 -11.21
C LEU A 127 17.75 -18.62 -11.04
N ASN A 128 18.22 -18.48 -9.81
CA ASN A 128 19.59 -18.69 -9.37
C ASN A 128 19.64 -18.81 -7.84
N ASP A 129 20.82 -18.92 -7.24
CA ASP A 129 20.98 -19.09 -5.79
C ASP A 129 20.44 -17.91 -4.94
N SER A 130 20.20 -16.77 -5.54
CA SER A 130 19.79 -15.54 -4.84
C SER A 130 18.42 -15.00 -5.25
N THR A 131 17.77 -15.62 -6.24
CA THR A 131 16.53 -15.08 -6.82
C THR A 131 15.57 -16.20 -7.16
N ALA A 132 14.33 -16.06 -6.70
CA ALA A 132 13.23 -16.90 -7.13
C ALA A 132 12.14 -16.05 -7.79
N THR A 133 11.33 -16.67 -8.65
CA THR A 133 10.14 -16.08 -9.26
C THR A 133 8.89 -16.86 -8.86
N GLY A 134 7.72 -16.22 -8.96
CA GLY A 134 6.44 -16.86 -8.72
C GLY A 134 5.32 -15.84 -8.45
N GLN A 135 4.07 -16.29 -8.56
CA GLN A 135 2.89 -15.44 -8.34
C GLN A 135 2.79 -14.96 -6.88
N GLY A 136 2.88 -13.65 -6.67
CA GLY A 136 2.86 -13.05 -5.33
C GLY A 136 4.09 -13.37 -4.48
N VAL A 137 5.21 -13.82 -5.09
CA VAL A 137 6.41 -14.20 -4.33
C VAL A 137 6.99 -13.02 -3.56
N ASN A 138 6.78 -11.81 -4.03
CA ASN A 138 7.18 -10.55 -3.43
C ASN A 138 5.96 -9.74 -2.94
N ASP A 139 4.89 -9.73 -3.71
CA ASP A 139 3.65 -9.00 -3.46
C ASP A 139 2.45 -9.95 -3.26
N MET A 140 2.08 -10.30 -1.96
CA MET A 140 3.01 -10.10 -0.84
C MET A 140 3.17 -11.38 0.01
N LYS A 141 3.05 -12.58 -0.60
CA LYS A 141 3.25 -13.87 0.11
C LYS A 141 4.62 -13.94 0.80
N GLY A 142 5.66 -13.32 0.20
CA GLY A 142 6.97 -13.17 0.82
C GLY A 142 6.92 -12.38 2.12
N GLY A 143 6.09 -11.32 2.19
CA GLY A 143 5.85 -10.53 3.39
C GLY A 143 5.08 -11.30 4.45
N ASP A 144 4.03 -12.03 4.07
CA ASP A 144 3.23 -12.86 4.99
C ASP A 144 4.07 -13.94 5.65
N VAL A 145 4.84 -14.68 4.84
CA VAL A 145 5.74 -15.73 5.35
C VAL A 145 6.86 -15.14 6.22
N LEU A 146 7.33 -13.93 5.90
CA LEU A 146 8.31 -13.21 6.72
C LEU A 146 7.75 -12.93 8.13
N VAL A 147 6.50 -12.47 8.24
CA VAL A 147 5.80 -12.26 9.52
C VAL A 147 5.73 -13.57 10.29
N ILE A 148 5.28 -14.65 9.66
CA ILE A 148 5.17 -15.97 10.30
C ILE A 148 6.54 -16.45 10.79
N ALA A 149 7.59 -16.32 9.99
CA ALA A 149 8.95 -16.72 10.36
C ALA A 149 9.50 -15.89 11.55
N ALA A 150 9.26 -14.59 11.56
CA ALA A 150 9.64 -13.69 12.65
C ALA A 150 8.94 -14.10 13.97
N LEU A 151 7.63 -14.31 13.92
CA LEU A 151 6.84 -14.72 15.08
C LEU A 151 7.26 -16.13 15.57
N LYS A 152 7.57 -17.06 14.67
CA LYS A 152 8.05 -18.39 14.99
C LYS A 152 9.37 -18.36 15.77
N ALA A 153 10.31 -17.53 15.33
CA ALA A 153 11.59 -17.36 16.02
C ALA A 153 11.43 -16.78 17.44
N LEU A 154 10.50 -15.84 17.62
CA LEU A 154 10.16 -15.25 18.91
C LEU A 154 9.44 -16.25 19.81
N HIS A 155 8.53 -17.05 19.25
CA HIS A 155 7.79 -18.07 19.98
C HIS A 155 8.71 -19.12 20.62
N LYS A 156 9.75 -19.57 19.90
CA LYS A 156 10.74 -20.53 20.39
C LYS A 156 11.44 -20.10 21.69
N GLU A 157 11.56 -18.80 21.91
CA GLU A 157 12.18 -18.22 23.10
C GLU A 157 11.14 -17.75 24.15
N GLY A 158 9.85 -18.08 23.99
CA GLY A 158 8.78 -17.61 24.89
C GLY A 158 8.56 -16.09 24.86
N LEU A 159 9.05 -15.41 23.82
CA LEU A 159 9.03 -13.94 23.74
C LEU A 159 7.68 -13.37 23.30
N LEU A 160 6.76 -14.22 22.88
CA LEU A 160 5.39 -13.83 22.55
C LEU A 160 4.45 -13.86 23.78
N ASP A 161 4.91 -14.38 24.92
CA ASP A 161 4.07 -14.50 26.11
C ASP A 161 3.69 -13.12 26.66
N ASP A 162 2.40 -12.98 26.99
CA ASP A 162 1.77 -11.74 27.46
C ASP A 162 1.85 -10.54 26.50
N THR A 163 2.21 -10.77 25.20
CA THR A 163 2.17 -9.75 24.17
C THR A 163 0.76 -9.59 23.60
N ASN A 164 0.43 -8.38 23.08
CA ASN A 164 -0.79 -8.13 22.35
C ASN A 164 -0.45 -7.91 20.86
N ILE A 165 -0.70 -8.95 20.07
CA ILE A 165 -0.39 -8.95 18.65
C ILE A 165 -1.58 -9.49 17.87
N THR A 166 -2.04 -8.77 16.88
CA THR A 166 -2.97 -9.24 15.86
C THR A 166 -2.26 -9.27 14.51
N VAL A 167 -2.31 -10.42 13.84
CA VAL A 167 -1.95 -10.58 12.42
C VAL A 167 -3.24 -10.55 11.64
N TYR A 168 -3.34 -9.66 10.67
CA TYR A 168 -4.50 -9.53 9.80
C TYR A 168 -4.05 -9.58 8.35
N PHE A 169 -4.41 -10.66 7.66
CA PHE A 169 -4.15 -10.83 6.23
C PHE A 169 -5.46 -10.73 5.46
N THR A 170 -5.62 -9.66 4.69
CA THR A 170 -6.80 -9.45 3.86
C THR A 170 -6.79 -10.40 2.66
N GLY A 171 -7.94 -10.71 2.12
CA GLY A 171 -8.04 -11.61 0.96
C GLY A 171 -8.51 -10.92 -0.31
N ASP A 172 -8.42 -9.58 -0.35
CA ASP A 172 -8.87 -8.76 -1.47
C ASP A 172 -8.17 -7.39 -1.54
N GLU A 173 -6.88 -7.31 -1.18
CA GLU A 173 -6.12 -6.06 -1.26
C GLU A 173 -6.02 -5.58 -2.70
N GLU A 174 -5.67 -6.47 -3.61
CA GLU A 174 -5.43 -6.20 -5.02
C GLU A 174 -6.68 -5.74 -5.79
N ASN A 175 -7.83 -6.16 -5.31
CA ASN A 175 -9.13 -5.74 -5.84
C ASN A 175 -10.19 -5.78 -4.74
N ALA A 176 -10.17 -4.75 -3.88
CA ALA A 176 -11.05 -4.69 -2.72
C ALA A 176 -12.54 -4.75 -3.08
N GLY A 177 -13.31 -5.54 -2.31
CA GLY A 177 -14.76 -5.62 -2.45
C GLY A 177 -15.42 -4.24 -2.27
N ASP A 178 -16.48 -3.99 -3.02
CA ASP A 178 -17.26 -2.73 -2.95
C ASP A 178 -18.70 -3.04 -2.47
N PRO A 179 -19.21 -2.38 -1.42
CA PRO A 179 -18.67 -1.24 -0.69
C PRO A 179 -17.45 -1.61 0.20
N ARG A 180 -16.45 -0.75 0.19
CA ARG A 180 -15.21 -0.96 0.96
C ARG A 180 -15.41 -0.94 2.46
N GLU A 181 -16.40 -0.20 2.95
CA GLU A 181 -16.81 -0.17 4.34
C GLU A 181 -17.22 -1.57 4.85
N VAL A 182 -17.77 -2.40 3.95
CA VAL A 182 -18.12 -3.80 4.27
C VAL A 182 -16.87 -4.69 4.25
N SER A 183 -16.02 -4.55 3.24
CA SER A 183 -14.78 -5.35 3.13
C SER A 183 -13.76 -4.99 4.22
N ARG A 184 -13.64 -3.73 4.61
CA ARG A 184 -12.62 -3.25 5.57
C ARG A 184 -13.17 -2.98 6.98
N GLY A 185 -14.48 -3.17 7.23
CA GLY A 185 -15.10 -2.83 8.52
C GLY A 185 -14.47 -3.56 9.70
N ASP A 186 -14.36 -4.90 9.65
CA ASP A 186 -13.73 -5.68 10.72
C ASP A 186 -12.24 -5.34 10.90
N PHE A 187 -11.53 -5.13 9.78
CA PHE A 187 -10.12 -4.73 9.76
C PHE A 187 -9.90 -3.42 10.56
N ILE A 188 -10.67 -2.40 10.27
CA ILE A 188 -10.59 -1.09 10.92
C ILE A 188 -10.96 -1.19 12.41
N GLU A 189 -12.07 -1.87 12.74
CA GLU A 189 -12.52 -1.98 14.14
C GLU A 189 -11.53 -2.77 15.02
N ARG A 190 -10.88 -3.78 14.49
CA ARG A 190 -9.80 -4.49 15.21
C ARG A 190 -8.56 -3.63 15.34
N ALA A 191 -8.18 -2.91 14.30
CA ALA A 191 -7.01 -2.03 14.33
C ALA A 191 -7.10 -0.95 15.40
N LYS A 192 -8.27 -0.33 15.60
CA LYS A 192 -8.52 0.69 16.64
C LYS A 192 -8.21 0.23 18.07
N GLN A 193 -8.03 -1.08 18.30
CA GLN A 193 -7.68 -1.63 19.61
C GLN A 193 -6.16 -1.73 19.83
N HIS A 194 -5.35 -1.27 18.87
CA HIS A 194 -3.90 -1.37 18.86
C HIS A 194 -3.21 0.00 18.94
N ASP A 195 -1.90 0.01 19.11
CA ASP A 195 -1.10 1.23 19.18
C ASP A 195 -0.34 1.50 17.87
N ILE A 196 0.08 0.43 17.18
CA ILE A 196 0.98 0.48 16.02
C ILE A 196 0.50 -0.50 14.96
N ALA A 197 0.47 -0.05 13.71
CA ALA A 197 0.29 -0.89 12.54
C ALA A 197 1.61 -1.05 11.76
N LEU A 198 2.00 -2.29 11.47
CA LEU A 198 3.16 -2.63 10.65
C LEU A 198 2.70 -3.42 9.43
N ALA A 199 2.87 -2.86 8.23
CA ALA A 199 2.54 -3.56 6.99
C ALA A 199 3.79 -4.16 6.35
N PHE A 200 3.65 -5.40 5.94
CA PHE A 200 4.73 -6.18 5.36
C PHE A 200 4.66 -6.25 3.84
N GLU A 201 4.19 -5.14 3.25
CA GLU A 201 4.25 -4.89 1.84
C GLU A 201 5.68 -4.86 1.30
N THR A 202 5.83 -4.95 -0.01
CA THR A 202 7.10 -4.96 -0.73
C THR A 202 8.09 -3.93 -0.17
N ALA A 203 9.26 -4.37 0.25
CA ALA A 203 10.36 -3.48 0.62
C ALA A 203 11.11 -2.99 -0.63
N ASN A 204 11.34 -1.68 -0.74
CA ASN A 204 12.17 -1.14 -1.82
C ASN A 204 13.64 -1.53 -1.68
N SER A 205 14.13 -1.63 -0.44
CA SER A 205 15.47 -2.08 -0.06
C SER A 205 15.58 -2.24 1.45
N LEU A 206 16.68 -2.80 1.93
CA LEU A 206 16.99 -2.83 3.36
C LEU A 206 17.06 -1.43 4.01
N GLY A 207 17.43 -0.40 3.28
CA GLY A 207 17.63 0.97 3.79
C GLY A 207 16.42 1.89 3.72
N ILE A 208 15.27 1.43 3.19
CA ILE A 208 14.10 2.29 2.96
C ILE A 208 12.83 1.61 3.48
N VAL A 209 12.05 2.37 4.26
CA VAL A 209 10.69 2.01 4.71
C VAL A 209 9.71 3.12 4.36
N ALA A 210 8.41 2.88 4.42
CA ALA A 210 7.40 3.85 4.04
C ALA A 210 6.66 4.40 5.27
N THR A 211 6.74 5.71 5.47
CA THR A 211 5.97 6.47 6.48
C THR A 211 4.70 7.08 5.89
N ALA A 212 4.52 6.95 4.57
CA ALA A 212 3.42 7.57 3.85
C ALA A 212 3.02 6.75 2.62
N ARG A 213 1.72 6.76 2.29
CA ARG A 213 1.15 6.25 1.04
C ARG A 213 0.12 7.23 0.51
N ARG A 214 0.15 7.50 -0.80
CA ARG A 214 -0.87 8.37 -1.40
C ARG A 214 -2.19 7.63 -1.46
N GLY A 215 -3.27 8.32 -1.05
CA GLY A 215 -4.62 7.86 -1.25
C GLY A 215 -5.04 7.88 -2.72
N ALA A 216 -6.15 7.22 -3.01
CA ALA A 216 -6.73 7.09 -4.33
C ALA A 216 -8.22 7.42 -4.30
N SER A 217 -8.68 8.25 -5.21
CA SER A 217 -10.09 8.46 -5.50
C SER A 217 -10.31 8.65 -7.00
N SER A 218 -11.55 8.63 -7.44
CA SER A 218 -11.89 8.91 -8.83
C SER A 218 -12.78 10.14 -8.96
N TRP A 219 -12.77 10.74 -10.15
CA TRP A 219 -13.64 11.83 -10.51
C TRP A 219 -14.26 11.60 -11.88
N LYS A 220 -15.49 12.11 -12.06
CA LYS A 220 -16.24 12.08 -13.31
C LYS A 220 -16.72 13.48 -13.62
N LEU A 221 -16.31 13.98 -14.77
CA LEU A 221 -16.76 15.25 -15.34
C LEU A 221 -17.77 14.94 -16.44
N GLU A 222 -18.95 15.52 -16.36
CA GLU A 222 -20.00 15.43 -17.36
C GLU A 222 -20.29 16.85 -17.88
N VAL A 223 -20.25 17.01 -19.19
CA VAL A 223 -20.52 18.29 -19.83
C VAL A 223 -21.64 18.12 -20.84
N GLU A 224 -22.63 18.98 -20.73
CA GLU A 224 -23.72 19.14 -21.69
C GLU A 224 -23.63 20.50 -22.37
N ALA A 225 -23.95 20.59 -23.66
CA ALA A 225 -23.96 21.80 -24.41
C ALA A 225 -25.06 21.79 -25.50
N ARG A 226 -25.34 22.97 -26.02
CA ARG A 226 -26.31 23.09 -27.13
C ARG A 226 -25.76 22.43 -28.41
N GLN A 227 -26.50 21.48 -28.95
CA GLN A 227 -26.23 20.93 -30.27
C GLN A 227 -26.62 21.91 -31.34
N ALA A 228 -25.76 22.13 -32.33
CA ALA A 228 -26.01 23.00 -33.46
C ALA A 228 -25.11 22.64 -34.66
N HIS A 229 -25.33 23.26 -35.81
CA HIS A 229 -24.42 23.14 -36.95
C HIS A 229 -23.05 23.79 -36.62
N SER A 230 -21.96 23.17 -37.07
CA SER A 230 -20.58 23.57 -36.72
C SER A 230 -20.23 25.00 -37.16
N SER A 231 -20.88 25.53 -38.19
CA SER A 231 -20.68 26.94 -38.63
C SER A 231 -21.09 27.98 -37.57
N GLY A 232 -21.88 27.59 -36.57
CA GLY A 232 -22.29 28.43 -35.44
C GLY A 232 -21.34 28.40 -34.23
N VAL A 233 -20.25 27.61 -34.29
CA VAL A 233 -19.29 27.49 -33.18
C VAL A 233 -18.58 28.83 -32.93
N PHE A 234 -18.34 29.15 -31.65
CA PHE A 234 -17.80 30.44 -31.17
C PHE A 234 -18.73 31.64 -31.32
N GLY A 235 -19.93 31.45 -31.91
CA GLY A 235 -20.97 32.43 -32.03
C GLY A 235 -22.18 32.09 -31.14
N ASN A 236 -23.39 32.34 -31.70
CA ASN A 236 -24.65 32.12 -30.96
C ASN A 236 -24.92 30.69 -30.50
N ALA A 237 -24.28 29.69 -31.12
CA ALA A 237 -24.39 28.31 -30.76
C ALA A 237 -23.50 27.94 -29.54
N GLY A 238 -22.50 28.78 -29.21
CA GLY A 238 -21.55 28.53 -28.11
C GLY A 238 -20.38 27.65 -28.54
N TYR A 239 -19.72 27.03 -27.57
CA TYR A 239 -18.47 26.31 -27.78
C TYR A 239 -18.65 24.79 -27.92
N GLY A 240 -19.74 24.24 -27.39
CA GLY A 240 -19.96 22.79 -27.33
C GLY A 240 -19.23 22.10 -26.17
N ALA A 241 -19.67 20.87 -25.90
CA ALA A 241 -19.22 20.13 -24.73
C ALA A 241 -17.75 19.71 -24.75
N ILE A 242 -17.19 19.46 -25.96
CA ILE A 242 -15.77 19.06 -26.07
C ILE A 242 -14.85 20.25 -25.72
N TYR A 243 -15.12 21.44 -26.20
CA TYR A 243 -14.30 22.60 -25.85
C TYR A 243 -14.40 22.96 -24.37
N GLU A 244 -15.59 22.86 -23.79
CA GLU A 244 -15.76 23.13 -22.37
C GLU A 244 -15.00 22.09 -21.50
N ALA A 245 -15.10 20.80 -21.81
CA ALA A 245 -14.35 19.76 -21.10
C ALA A 245 -12.82 19.96 -21.24
N ALA A 246 -12.35 20.29 -22.44
CA ALA A 246 -10.94 20.58 -22.71
C ALA A 246 -10.44 21.79 -21.89
N ARG A 247 -11.23 22.88 -21.81
CA ARG A 247 -10.93 24.05 -20.97
C ARG A 247 -10.79 23.64 -19.51
N ILE A 248 -11.77 22.90 -18.97
CA ILE A 248 -11.78 22.47 -17.57
C ILE A 248 -10.54 21.65 -17.25
N ILE A 249 -10.22 20.63 -18.06
CA ILE A 249 -9.05 19.77 -17.82
C ILE A 249 -7.75 20.56 -17.91
N ASN A 250 -7.64 21.46 -18.89
CA ASN A 250 -6.46 22.32 -18.98
C ASN A 250 -6.33 23.26 -17.77
N GLU A 251 -7.43 23.84 -17.29
CA GLU A 251 -7.42 24.67 -16.09
C GLU A 251 -7.08 23.86 -14.83
N PHE A 252 -7.50 22.60 -14.71
CA PHE A 252 -7.02 21.69 -13.66
C PHE A 252 -5.50 21.57 -13.70
N ARG A 253 -4.93 21.26 -14.88
CA ARG A 253 -3.48 21.16 -15.05
C ARG A 253 -2.74 22.43 -14.66
N GLU A 254 -3.23 23.59 -15.09
CA GLU A 254 -2.58 24.87 -14.83
C GLU A 254 -2.61 25.28 -13.36
N LYS A 255 -3.74 25.04 -12.68
CA LYS A 255 -3.94 25.51 -11.30
C LYS A 255 -3.49 24.51 -10.24
N LEU A 256 -3.58 23.22 -10.51
CA LEU A 256 -3.32 22.16 -9.50
C LEU A 256 -2.09 21.31 -9.83
N GLY A 257 -1.60 21.33 -11.08
CA GLY A 257 -0.56 20.40 -11.55
C GLY A 257 0.82 20.57 -10.91
N ASN A 258 1.08 21.68 -10.21
CA ASN A 258 2.34 21.93 -9.51
C ASN A 258 2.29 21.60 -8.02
N GLU A 259 1.16 21.13 -7.50
CA GLU A 259 1.05 20.77 -6.08
C GLU A 259 1.76 19.46 -5.82
N GLN A 260 2.69 19.46 -4.87
CA GLN A 260 3.52 18.30 -4.56
C GLN A 260 2.65 17.13 -4.06
N TYR A 261 2.93 15.92 -4.58
CA TYR A 261 2.22 14.67 -4.27
C TYR A 261 0.75 14.62 -4.72
N LEU A 262 0.23 15.68 -5.33
CA LEU A 262 -1.08 15.67 -5.96
C LEU A 262 -0.94 15.26 -7.42
N THR A 263 -1.70 14.25 -7.84
CA THR A 263 -1.83 13.91 -9.26
C THR A 263 -3.28 13.60 -9.60
N PHE A 264 -3.70 14.03 -10.80
CA PHE A 264 -5.03 13.75 -11.32
C PHE A 264 -4.90 13.48 -12.81
N ASN A 265 -5.28 12.28 -13.22
CA ASN A 265 -5.14 11.83 -14.59
C ASN A 265 -6.53 11.70 -15.24
N PRO A 266 -6.81 12.39 -16.36
CA PRO A 266 -7.96 12.07 -17.19
C PRO A 266 -7.68 10.79 -17.98
N GLY A 267 -8.11 9.64 -17.46
CA GLY A 267 -7.85 8.33 -18.06
C GLY A 267 -8.73 8.01 -19.26
N LEU A 268 -9.94 8.61 -19.32
CA LEU A 268 -10.87 8.44 -20.43
C LEU A 268 -11.53 9.79 -20.76
N PHE A 269 -11.60 10.13 -22.05
CA PHE A 269 -12.26 11.32 -22.56
C PHE A 269 -13.13 10.94 -23.76
N LEU A 270 -14.46 11.07 -23.61
CA LEU A 270 -15.43 10.76 -24.64
C LEU A 270 -16.24 12.00 -24.96
N GLY A 271 -16.33 12.36 -26.23
CA GLY A 271 -17.13 13.50 -26.67
C GLY A 271 -17.77 13.25 -28.03
N GLY A 272 -19.02 13.69 -28.21
CA GLY A 272 -19.73 13.45 -29.43
C GLY A 272 -21.21 13.89 -29.40
N SER A 273 -21.97 13.52 -30.46
CA SER A 273 -23.41 13.70 -30.46
C SER A 273 -24.11 12.75 -29.52
N GLU A 274 -23.56 11.54 -29.41
CA GLU A 274 -24.01 10.50 -28.46
C GLU A 274 -22.79 10.02 -27.69
N VAL A 275 -22.91 9.97 -26.36
CA VAL A 275 -21.87 9.51 -25.45
C VAL A 275 -22.56 8.67 -24.36
N SER A 276 -22.08 7.47 -24.15
CA SER A 276 -22.46 6.59 -23.04
C SER A 276 -21.23 6.14 -22.27
N TYR A 277 -21.37 5.98 -20.96
CA TYR A 277 -20.35 5.40 -20.09
C TYR A 277 -21.01 4.50 -19.04
N ASN A 278 -20.50 3.30 -18.90
CA ASN A 278 -20.91 2.32 -17.90
C ASN A 278 -19.84 2.24 -16.80
N ASP A 279 -20.15 2.76 -15.63
CA ASP A 279 -19.23 2.82 -14.48
C ASP A 279 -18.81 1.39 -14.02
N ALA A 280 -19.73 0.41 -14.05
CA ALA A 280 -19.43 -0.95 -13.60
C ALA A 280 -18.49 -1.71 -14.56
N ALA A 281 -18.66 -1.50 -15.86
CA ALA A 281 -17.83 -2.12 -16.88
C ALA A 281 -16.57 -1.32 -17.21
N GLN A 282 -16.45 -0.08 -16.71
CA GLN A 282 -15.42 0.90 -17.06
C GLN A 282 -15.25 1.08 -18.57
N LYS A 283 -16.37 1.05 -19.30
CA LYS A 283 -16.43 1.14 -20.77
C LYS A 283 -17.31 2.28 -21.20
N GLY A 284 -16.88 2.97 -22.27
CA GLY A 284 -17.67 4.01 -22.88
C GLY A 284 -17.59 3.99 -24.37
N GLU A 285 -18.63 4.55 -25.01
CA GLU A 285 -18.76 4.69 -26.45
C GLU A 285 -19.16 6.12 -26.81
N ALA A 286 -18.66 6.62 -27.93
CA ALA A 286 -19.01 7.93 -28.46
C ALA A 286 -19.20 7.88 -29.98
N SER A 287 -20.20 8.61 -30.48
CA SER A 287 -20.43 8.80 -31.90
C SER A 287 -20.76 10.26 -32.23
N GLY A 288 -20.55 10.66 -33.45
CA GLY A 288 -20.87 12.03 -33.89
C GLY A 288 -20.54 12.31 -35.35
N LYS A 289 -20.97 13.50 -35.82
CA LYS A 289 -20.67 14.00 -37.14
C LYS A 289 -19.80 15.24 -37.05
N THR A 290 -18.88 15.40 -37.96
CA THR A 290 -17.90 16.53 -38.00
C THR A 290 -18.53 17.91 -38.14
N ASN A 291 -19.72 18.00 -38.68
CA ASN A 291 -20.46 19.25 -38.90
C ASN A 291 -21.48 19.55 -37.77
N ILE A 292 -21.40 18.88 -36.64
CA ILE A 292 -22.25 19.09 -35.44
C ILE A 292 -21.40 19.53 -34.27
N ILE A 293 -21.81 20.58 -33.58
CA ILE A 293 -21.27 20.97 -32.27
C ILE A 293 -21.65 19.90 -31.27
N SER A 294 -20.67 19.28 -30.64
CA SER A 294 -20.86 18.19 -29.66
C SER A 294 -21.74 18.63 -28.48
N PRO A 295 -22.89 17.98 -28.25
CA PRO A 295 -23.74 18.28 -27.10
C PRO A 295 -23.29 17.60 -25.82
N LYS A 296 -22.43 16.58 -25.86
CA LYS A 296 -22.07 15.78 -24.67
C LYS A 296 -20.61 15.40 -24.62
N THR A 297 -20.04 15.48 -23.43
CA THR A 297 -18.70 14.96 -23.13
C THR A 297 -18.70 14.35 -21.72
N VAL A 298 -18.02 13.20 -21.58
CA VAL A 298 -17.76 12.54 -20.30
C VAL A 298 -16.26 12.33 -20.18
N VAL A 299 -15.70 12.71 -19.03
CA VAL A 299 -14.28 12.47 -18.69
C VAL A 299 -14.22 11.75 -17.36
N ILE A 300 -13.44 10.66 -17.33
CA ILE A 300 -13.20 9.87 -16.13
C ILE A 300 -11.72 9.97 -15.77
N GLY A 301 -11.42 10.22 -14.51
CA GLY A 301 -10.04 10.29 -14.04
C GLY A 301 -9.83 9.78 -12.62
N ASP A 302 -8.57 9.61 -12.26
CA ASP A 302 -8.15 9.36 -10.89
C ASP A 302 -7.64 10.65 -10.22
N LEU A 303 -7.57 10.62 -8.88
CA LEU A 303 -7.00 11.65 -8.04
C LEU A 303 -6.16 10.97 -6.97
N ARG A 304 -4.86 11.28 -6.92
CA ARG A 304 -3.92 10.78 -5.91
C ARG A 304 -3.47 11.95 -5.04
N PHE A 305 -3.47 11.73 -3.73
CA PHE A 305 -3.23 12.77 -2.72
C PHE A 305 -2.46 12.19 -1.54
N LEU A 306 -1.76 13.04 -0.80
CA LEU A 306 -0.98 12.60 0.36
C LEU A 306 -1.75 12.75 1.70
N THR A 307 -2.70 13.70 1.77
CA THR A 307 -3.53 13.91 2.94
C THR A 307 -4.99 14.09 2.55
N GLU A 308 -5.91 13.77 3.45
CA GLU A 308 -7.34 13.98 3.22
C GLU A 308 -7.68 15.47 3.03
N GLU A 309 -6.97 16.37 3.72
CA GLU A 309 -7.08 17.82 3.53
C GLU A 309 -6.69 18.21 2.09
N GLN A 310 -5.59 17.66 1.57
CA GLN A 310 -5.16 17.90 0.18
C GLN A 310 -6.23 17.43 -0.81
N LYS A 311 -6.83 16.26 -0.55
CA LYS A 311 -7.93 15.73 -1.38
C LYS A 311 -9.09 16.70 -1.46
N GLU A 312 -9.60 17.15 -0.30
CA GLU A 312 -10.78 18.00 -0.27
C GLU A 312 -10.50 19.39 -0.87
N LYS A 313 -9.34 19.95 -0.61
CA LYS A 313 -8.89 21.20 -1.23
C LYS A 313 -8.80 21.09 -2.76
N ALA A 314 -8.24 19.98 -3.27
CA ALA A 314 -8.16 19.73 -4.71
C ALA A 314 -9.56 19.60 -5.32
N ARG A 315 -10.46 18.84 -4.70
CA ARG A 315 -11.86 18.69 -5.12
C ARG A 315 -12.62 20.02 -5.15
N GLU A 316 -12.43 20.84 -4.14
CA GLU A 316 -13.07 22.16 -4.09
C GLU A 316 -12.57 23.07 -5.21
N ASN A 317 -11.26 23.11 -5.46
CA ASN A 317 -10.70 23.83 -6.59
C ASN A 317 -11.25 23.32 -7.93
N MET A 318 -11.39 22.01 -8.10
CA MET A 318 -11.98 21.40 -9.29
C MET A 318 -13.44 21.84 -9.46
N ARG A 319 -14.26 21.84 -8.39
CA ARG A 319 -15.65 22.33 -8.42
C ARG A 319 -15.72 23.79 -8.84
N GLN A 320 -14.85 24.64 -8.32
CA GLN A 320 -14.80 26.07 -8.66
C GLN A 320 -14.42 26.30 -10.13
N ILE A 321 -13.54 25.49 -10.69
CA ILE A 321 -13.18 25.55 -12.11
C ILE A 321 -14.36 25.11 -12.99
N VAL A 322 -15.02 24.01 -12.61
CA VAL A 322 -16.18 23.47 -13.33
C VAL A 322 -17.36 24.43 -13.32
N ALA A 323 -17.56 25.17 -12.23
CA ALA A 323 -18.65 26.14 -12.12
C ALA A 323 -18.57 27.30 -13.13
N LYS A 324 -17.41 27.55 -13.74
CA LYS A 324 -17.19 28.62 -14.74
C LYS A 324 -17.49 28.12 -16.15
N ASN A 325 -18.75 27.97 -16.47
CA ASN A 325 -19.16 27.42 -17.76
C ASN A 325 -18.90 28.38 -18.94
N LEU A 326 -18.49 27.85 -20.08
CA LEU A 326 -18.54 28.54 -21.35
C LEU A 326 -20.00 28.75 -21.83
N ALA A 327 -20.21 29.68 -22.73
CA ALA A 327 -21.54 30.01 -23.25
C ALA A 327 -22.23 28.77 -23.84
N ASN A 328 -23.48 28.55 -23.44
CA ASN A 328 -24.34 27.43 -23.83
C ASN A 328 -23.80 26.03 -23.45
N ALA A 329 -22.93 25.95 -22.44
CA ALA A 329 -22.47 24.72 -21.85
C ALA A 329 -22.80 24.67 -20.37
N LYS A 330 -22.96 23.46 -19.82
CA LYS A 330 -23.13 23.18 -18.39
C LYS A 330 -22.28 21.97 -18.04
N ALA A 331 -21.42 22.13 -17.05
CA ALA A 331 -20.56 21.06 -16.56
C ALA A 331 -20.91 20.68 -15.10
N THR A 332 -20.75 19.41 -14.78
CA THR A 332 -20.87 18.87 -13.42
C THR A 332 -19.69 17.94 -13.14
N ILE A 333 -19.19 17.94 -11.91
CA ILE A 333 -18.16 17.01 -11.48
C ILE A 333 -18.62 16.25 -10.24
N SER A 334 -18.40 14.95 -10.23
CA SER A 334 -18.63 14.07 -9.10
C SER A 334 -17.34 13.35 -8.71
N PHE A 335 -17.27 12.91 -7.45
CA PHE A 335 -16.12 12.20 -6.90
C PHE A 335 -16.59 10.91 -6.23
N LYS A 336 -15.80 9.85 -6.36
CA LYS A 336 -15.98 8.61 -5.61
C LYS A 336 -14.73 8.36 -4.78
N ASP A 337 -14.88 8.19 -3.45
CA ASP A 337 -13.79 7.85 -2.58
C ASP A 337 -13.27 6.44 -2.87
N GLY A 338 -11.99 6.28 -2.73
CA GLY A 338 -11.30 5.03 -2.90
C GLY A 338 -10.56 4.64 -1.62
N ILE A 339 -9.26 4.40 -1.73
CA ILE A 339 -8.40 4.07 -0.59
C ILE A 339 -7.94 5.40 0.05
N PRO A 340 -8.06 5.58 1.38
CA PRO A 340 -7.57 6.78 2.06
C PRO A 340 -6.05 6.92 1.95
N SER A 341 -5.52 8.08 2.32
CA SER A 341 -4.08 8.28 2.41
C SER A 341 -3.52 7.80 3.75
N MET A 342 -2.24 7.46 3.75
CA MET A 342 -1.43 7.36 4.96
C MET A 342 -0.45 8.55 4.94
N PRO A 343 -0.76 9.67 5.62
CA PRO A 343 0.14 10.81 5.67
C PRO A 343 1.34 10.52 6.58
N PRO A 344 2.51 11.17 6.37
CA PRO A 344 3.61 11.06 7.30
C PRO A 344 3.24 11.76 8.62
N THR A 345 3.47 11.08 9.75
CA THR A 345 3.21 11.59 11.10
C THR A 345 4.47 11.51 11.96
N ALA A 346 4.49 12.23 13.09
CA ALA A 346 5.58 12.13 14.06
C ALA A 346 5.69 10.71 14.64
N GLY A 347 4.57 9.99 14.80
CA GLY A 347 4.55 8.60 15.23
C GLY A 347 5.16 7.67 14.19
N ASN A 348 4.83 7.85 12.90
CA ASN A 348 5.44 7.08 11.81
C ASN A 348 6.97 7.30 11.75
N GLU A 349 7.43 8.54 11.94
CA GLU A 349 8.87 8.85 11.98
C GLU A 349 9.56 8.24 13.21
N ALA A 350 8.87 8.13 14.35
CA ALA A 350 9.40 7.42 15.51
C ALA A 350 9.59 5.92 15.22
N LEU A 351 8.71 5.30 14.42
CA LEU A 351 8.86 3.91 13.98
C LEU A 351 10.06 3.74 13.03
N VAL A 352 10.35 4.71 12.16
CA VAL A 352 11.59 4.70 11.35
C VAL A 352 12.83 4.65 12.25
N LYS A 353 12.86 5.45 13.32
CA LYS A 353 13.98 5.42 14.29
C LYS A 353 14.11 4.03 14.93
N ALA A 354 13.01 3.42 15.34
CA ALA A 354 13.02 2.08 15.92
C ALA A 354 13.55 1.01 14.93
N VAL A 355 13.13 1.05 13.67
CA VAL A 355 13.67 0.16 12.62
C VAL A 355 15.14 0.44 12.37
N ASN A 356 15.54 1.72 12.34
CA ASN A 356 16.93 2.11 12.15
C ASN A 356 17.82 1.58 13.26
N GLU A 357 17.43 1.68 14.53
CA GLU A 357 18.16 1.12 15.67
C GLU A 357 18.35 -0.39 15.54
N VAL A 358 17.30 -1.12 15.12
CA VAL A 358 17.40 -2.55 14.84
C VAL A 358 18.36 -2.83 13.69
N SER A 359 18.25 -2.11 12.58
CA SER A 359 19.08 -2.28 11.38
C SER A 359 20.56 -2.02 11.68
N MET A 360 20.86 -0.97 12.44
CA MET A 360 22.22 -0.63 12.87
C MET A 360 22.79 -1.71 13.79
N ALA A 361 21.99 -2.21 14.76
CA ALA A 361 22.41 -3.29 15.64
C ALA A 361 22.70 -4.61 14.89
N LEU A 362 21.99 -4.85 13.78
CA LEU A 362 22.22 -5.99 12.88
C LEU A 362 23.38 -5.78 11.90
N GLY A 363 23.97 -4.59 11.83
CA GLY A 363 25.02 -4.25 10.87
C GLY A 363 24.51 -4.10 9.42
N TYR A 364 23.21 -3.83 9.22
CA TYR A 364 22.61 -3.67 7.89
C TYR A 364 22.65 -2.23 7.36
N GLY A 365 23.14 -1.29 8.16
CA GLY A 365 23.23 0.13 7.80
C GLY A 365 21.96 0.91 8.15
N GLU A 366 21.99 2.19 7.80
CA GLU A 366 20.93 3.15 8.11
C GLU A 366 19.64 2.88 7.36
N VAL A 367 18.50 3.10 8.03
CA VAL A 367 17.14 3.06 7.46
C VAL A 367 16.51 4.44 7.51
N LYS A 368 15.91 4.85 6.40
CA LYS A 368 15.23 6.14 6.20
C LYS A 368 13.81 5.96 5.67
N ALA A 369 12.98 6.96 5.91
CA ALA A 369 11.71 7.09 5.22
C ALA A 369 11.94 7.30 3.71
N GLY A 370 11.18 6.56 2.90
CA GLY A 370 11.16 6.73 1.45
C GLY A 370 10.39 7.98 1.01
N ASN A 371 10.47 8.29 -0.28
CA ASN A 371 9.67 9.36 -0.87
C ASN A 371 8.16 9.02 -0.78
N PRO A 372 7.34 9.86 -0.13
CA PRO A 372 5.89 9.66 -0.06
C PRO A 372 5.20 9.48 -1.42
N GLY A 373 5.69 10.17 -2.44
CA GLY A 373 5.17 10.10 -3.80
C GLY A 373 5.47 8.81 -4.56
N ALA A 374 6.39 7.97 -4.06
CA ALA A 374 6.84 6.76 -4.75
C ALA A 374 5.94 5.53 -4.52
N ARG A 375 5.00 5.59 -3.56
CA ARG A 375 4.11 4.48 -3.24
C ARG A 375 2.65 4.83 -3.45
N GLY A 376 1.91 3.88 -4.03
CA GLY A 376 0.46 3.93 -4.13
C GLY A 376 -0.22 3.65 -2.79
N ALA A 377 -1.55 3.63 -2.80
CA ALA A 377 -2.36 3.23 -1.67
C ALA A 377 -2.13 1.75 -1.29
N GLY A 378 -2.60 1.33 -0.12
CA GLY A 378 -2.55 -0.03 0.38
C GLY A 378 -3.35 -0.16 1.66
N ASP A 379 -3.55 -1.36 2.15
CA ASP A 379 -4.46 -1.64 3.27
C ASP A 379 -4.12 -0.88 4.56
N ILE A 380 -2.85 -0.62 4.84
CA ILE A 380 -2.43 0.17 6.02
C ILE A 380 -3.05 1.58 6.03
N SER A 381 -3.38 2.11 4.85
CA SER A 381 -4.00 3.44 4.74
C SER A 381 -5.37 3.52 5.42
N TYR A 382 -6.14 2.43 5.49
CA TYR A 382 -7.44 2.42 6.17
C TYR A 382 -7.36 2.59 7.68
N VAL A 383 -6.21 2.37 8.28
CA VAL A 383 -5.99 2.44 9.73
C VAL A 383 -5.07 3.59 10.15
N ALA A 384 -4.51 4.33 9.18
CA ALA A 384 -3.54 5.40 9.42
C ALA A 384 -4.10 6.61 10.19
N GLU A 385 -5.43 6.77 10.22
CA GLU A 385 -6.09 7.79 11.06
C GLU A 385 -6.05 7.43 12.56
N TYR A 386 -5.92 6.14 12.89
CA TYR A 386 -6.08 5.64 14.26
C TYR A 386 -4.77 5.20 14.90
N LEU A 387 -3.75 4.86 14.12
CA LEU A 387 -2.53 4.21 14.59
C LEU A 387 -1.27 4.90 14.04
N ASP A 388 -0.16 4.75 14.77
CA ASP A 388 1.16 4.97 14.18
C ASP A 388 1.46 3.85 13.18
N CYS A 389 1.85 4.22 11.96
CA CYS A 389 1.92 3.30 10.83
C CYS A 389 3.32 3.25 10.22
N LEU A 390 3.79 2.03 9.91
CA LEU A 390 5.00 1.83 9.12
C LEU A 390 4.81 0.72 8.11
N ASP A 391 5.24 0.95 6.87
CA ASP A 391 5.06 0.02 5.77
C ASP A 391 6.37 -0.24 4.99
N GLY A 392 6.34 -1.18 4.04
CA GLY A 392 7.52 -1.60 3.29
C GLY A 392 8.49 -2.44 4.11
N LEU A 393 7.96 -3.24 5.03
CA LEU A 393 8.73 -4.10 5.92
C LEU A 393 8.90 -5.53 5.38
N GLY A 394 8.19 -5.91 4.31
CA GLY A 394 8.13 -7.24 3.76
C GLY A 394 9.33 -7.64 2.90
N ALA A 395 9.08 -8.51 1.93
CA ALA A 395 10.11 -9.01 1.01
C ALA A 395 10.59 -7.92 0.04
N SER A 396 11.82 -8.05 -0.44
CA SER A 396 12.35 -7.22 -1.52
C SER A 396 12.44 -8.03 -2.81
N GLY A 397 12.16 -7.37 -3.93
CA GLY A 397 12.15 -8.02 -5.24
C GLY A 397 11.90 -7.03 -6.38
N ARG A 398 11.45 -7.55 -7.51
CA ARG A 398 11.11 -6.73 -8.69
C ARG A 398 9.90 -7.32 -9.41
N GLY A 399 9.23 -6.48 -10.19
CA GLY A 399 8.19 -6.91 -11.11
C GLY A 399 6.88 -7.31 -10.44
N ALA A 400 6.57 -6.76 -9.25
CA ALA A 400 5.22 -6.87 -8.67
C ALA A 400 4.16 -6.53 -9.73
N HIS A 401 3.02 -7.22 -9.71
CA HIS A 401 1.92 -7.09 -10.66
C HIS A 401 2.25 -7.47 -12.12
N ALA A 402 3.40 -8.12 -12.38
CA ALA A 402 3.78 -8.55 -13.72
C ALA A 402 4.26 -10.00 -13.76
N PRO A 403 4.07 -10.72 -14.88
CA PRO A 403 4.72 -12.01 -15.10
C PRO A 403 6.24 -11.89 -14.92
N GLY A 404 6.84 -12.80 -14.15
CA GLY A 404 8.26 -12.75 -13.83
C GLY A 404 8.59 -11.95 -12.56
N GLU A 405 7.59 -11.68 -11.73
CA GLU A 405 7.79 -11.17 -10.37
C GLU A 405 8.84 -12.00 -9.62
N THR A 406 9.77 -11.33 -8.92
CA THR A 406 10.90 -11.98 -8.25
C THR A 406 11.05 -11.54 -6.80
N ILE A 407 11.68 -12.42 -5.99
CA ILE A 407 12.13 -12.14 -4.62
C ILE A 407 13.66 -12.25 -4.54
N ASN A 408 14.26 -11.35 -3.74
CA ASN A 408 15.70 -11.36 -3.44
C ASN A 408 15.99 -12.22 -2.19
N LEU A 409 16.48 -13.43 -2.39
CA LEU A 409 16.77 -14.38 -1.32
C LEU A 409 18.03 -14.03 -0.51
N ASN A 410 18.89 -13.11 -0.96
CA ASN A 410 20.03 -12.61 -0.17
C ASN A 410 19.59 -11.60 0.89
N GLU A 411 18.53 -10.83 0.61
CA GLU A 411 17.98 -9.87 1.56
C GLU A 411 16.89 -10.47 2.44
N TYR A 412 16.19 -11.48 1.95
CA TYR A 412 15.04 -12.06 2.63
C TYR A 412 15.31 -12.49 4.09
N PRO A 413 16.38 -13.26 4.41
CA PRO A 413 16.69 -13.60 5.80
C PRO A 413 17.05 -12.37 6.65
N LYS A 414 17.63 -11.32 6.06
CA LYS A 414 17.93 -10.06 6.77
C LYS A 414 16.65 -9.31 7.13
N LEU A 415 15.67 -9.30 6.23
CA LEU A 415 14.36 -8.68 6.45
C LEU A 415 13.58 -9.43 7.55
N ILE A 416 13.61 -10.77 7.57
CA ILE A 416 13.03 -11.59 8.65
C ILE A 416 13.67 -11.25 9.99
N LYS A 417 15.00 -11.18 10.07
CA LYS A 417 15.74 -10.82 11.29
C LYS A 417 15.38 -9.43 11.80
N ARG A 418 15.29 -8.46 10.88
CA ARG A 418 14.89 -7.09 11.20
C ARG A 418 13.46 -7.03 11.74
N ALA A 419 12.52 -7.70 11.10
CA ALA A 419 11.13 -7.75 11.55
C ALA A 419 10.99 -8.42 12.93
N ALA A 420 11.66 -9.55 13.16
CA ALA A 420 11.63 -10.24 14.46
C ALA A 420 12.14 -9.34 15.58
N LEU A 421 13.28 -8.67 15.41
CA LEU A 421 13.81 -7.79 16.45
C LEU A 421 12.98 -6.51 16.62
N LEU A 422 12.37 -5.98 15.56
CA LEU A 422 11.46 -4.83 15.66
C LEU A 422 10.23 -5.21 16.50
N ILE A 423 9.54 -6.32 16.15
CA ILE A 423 8.38 -6.81 16.91
C ILE A 423 8.77 -7.05 18.38
N TYR A 424 9.91 -7.68 18.61
CA TYR A 424 10.42 -7.94 19.95
C TYR A 424 10.66 -6.67 20.77
N ARG A 425 11.30 -5.65 20.20
CA ARG A 425 11.60 -4.39 20.91
C ARG A 425 10.35 -3.56 21.16
N LEU A 426 9.37 -3.59 20.27
CA LEU A 426 8.11 -2.87 20.44
C LEU A 426 7.17 -3.54 21.46
N THR A 427 7.28 -4.83 21.68
CA THR A 427 6.41 -5.60 22.60
C THR A 427 7.00 -5.80 24.01
N ARG A 428 7.89 -4.90 24.47
CA ARG A 428 8.56 -4.96 25.79
C ARG A 428 8.22 -3.88 26.71
#